data_ed87484b35211ab8bde7f85e9531adb0
#
_entry.id   ed87484b35211ab8bde7f85e9531adb0
#
_cell.length_a   1.000
_cell.length_b   1.000
_cell.length_c   1.000
_cell.angle_alpha   90.00
_cell.angle_beta   90.00
_cell.angle_gamma   90.00
#
_symmetry.space_group_name_H-M   'P 1'
#
loop_
_entity.id
_entity.type
_entity.pdbx_description
1 polymer ?
#
loop_
_entity_poly.entity_id
_entity_poly.type
_entity_poly.pdbx_seq_one_letter_code
_entity_poly.pdbx_strand_id
1 'polypeptide(L)'
;NLSAVITLTYNKSGVTFSETVLVDTFDLTGAGVAAGVLSAATSAAAIPLGGVTTPGGFLLVKNLDATNYIEIGFDSSGFVAIAKLKAGQAALIPLKNAPWIQANTAACLCQYRIFDL
;
A
#
# COMPACT_ATOMS: atom_id res chain seq x y z
N ASN A 1 19.93 2.44 -0.14
CA ASN A 1 19.25 3.65 0.31
C ASN A 1 17.86 3.75 -0.29
N LEU A 2 16.86 3.98 0.54
CA LEU A 2 15.48 4.19 0.11
C LEU A 2 15.09 5.63 0.37
N SER A 3 14.49 6.27 -0.64
CA SER A 3 13.91 7.60 -0.50
C SER A 3 12.45 7.55 -0.93
N ALA A 4 11.55 8.00 -0.07
CA ALA A 4 10.12 8.07 -0.35
C ALA A 4 9.67 9.52 -0.37
N VAL A 5 9.09 9.96 -1.49
CA VAL A 5 8.63 11.33 -1.70
C VAL A 5 7.19 11.29 -2.24
N ILE A 6 6.35 12.17 -1.71
CA ILE A 6 4.97 12.33 -2.19
C ILE A 6 4.79 13.73 -2.74
N THR A 7 4.23 13.84 -3.93
CA THR A 7 3.80 15.12 -4.53
C THR A 7 2.30 15.15 -4.62
N LEU A 8 1.69 16.18 -4.00
CA LEU A 8 0.26 16.41 -4.04
C LEU A 8 -0.01 17.70 -4.84
N THR A 9 -0.84 17.59 -5.87
CA THR A 9 -1.23 18.73 -6.71
C THR A 9 -2.74 18.88 -6.67
N TYR A 10 -3.19 20.10 -6.43
CA TYR A 10 -4.61 20.46 -6.40
C TYR A 10 -4.85 21.67 -7.31
N ASN A 11 -5.86 21.58 -8.15
CA ASN A 11 -6.30 22.69 -8.99
C ASN A 11 -7.81 22.68 -9.09
N LYS A 12 -8.46 23.70 -8.53
CA LYS A 12 -9.90 23.86 -8.60
C LYS A 12 -10.28 25.33 -8.52
N SER A 13 -11.15 25.77 -9.45
CA SER A 13 -11.74 27.13 -9.43
C SER A 13 -10.68 28.25 -9.37
N GLY A 14 -9.58 28.10 -10.11
CA GLY A 14 -8.50 29.08 -10.14
C GLY A 14 -7.54 29.02 -8.96
N VAL A 15 -7.75 28.11 -8.01
CA VAL A 15 -6.81 27.88 -6.91
C VAL A 15 -5.90 26.70 -7.27
N THR A 16 -4.61 26.94 -7.26
CA THR A 16 -3.59 25.92 -7.52
C THR A 16 -2.76 25.71 -6.27
N PHE A 17 -2.60 24.45 -5.88
CA PHE A 17 -1.76 24.06 -4.75
C PHE A 17 -0.86 22.92 -5.20
N SER A 18 0.41 23.01 -4.88
CA SER A 18 1.36 21.91 -5.11
C SER A 18 2.31 21.81 -3.93
N GLU A 19 2.42 20.62 -3.38
CA GLU A 19 3.30 20.33 -2.27
C GLU A 19 4.04 19.03 -2.51
N THR A 20 5.35 19.05 -2.26
CA THR A 20 6.20 17.87 -2.28
C THR A 20 6.73 17.64 -0.87
N VAL A 21 6.46 16.46 -0.34
CA VAL A 21 6.86 16.08 1.02
C VAL A 21 7.82 14.90 0.94
N LEU A 22 8.98 15.05 1.56
CA LEU A 22 9.86 13.92 1.83
C LEU A 22 9.26 13.11 2.97
N VAL A 23 8.83 11.88 2.69
CA VAL A 23 8.25 10.99 3.69
C VAL A 23 9.36 10.41 4.57
N ASP A 24 10.38 9.87 3.94
CA ASP A 24 11.53 9.30 4.64
C ASP A 24 12.72 9.08 3.71
N THR A 25 13.90 9.05 4.31
CA THR A 25 15.14 8.63 3.66
C THR A 25 15.90 7.75 4.66
N PHE A 26 16.16 6.49 4.30
CA PHE A 26 16.88 5.59 5.19
C PHE A 26 17.63 4.53 4.41
N ASP A 27 18.64 3.97 5.05
CA ASP A 27 19.35 2.81 4.52
C ASP A 27 18.62 1.54 4.93
N LEU A 28 18.34 0.70 3.94
CA LEU A 28 17.77 -0.62 4.19
C LEU A 28 18.85 -1.52 4.79
N THR A 29 18.78 -1.76 6.07
CA THR A 29 19.67 -2.70 6.75
C THR A 29 19.21 -4.13 6.60
N GLY A 30 17.91 -4.32 6.42
CA GLY A 30 17.33 -5.61 6.06
C GLY A 30 17.41 -5.85 4.56
N ALA A 31 17.68 -7.07 4.17
CA ALA A 31 17.72 -7.48 2.76
C ALA A 31 16.33 -7.85 2.21
N GLY A 32 15.29 -7.77 3.03
CA GLY A 32 13.96 -8.25 2.69
C GLY A 32 13.18 -7.26 1.84
N VAL A 33 12.82 -7.70 0.64
CA VAL A 33 11.86 -7.00 -0.23
C VAL A 33 10.86 -8.03 -0.74
N ALA A 34 9.58 -7.72 -0.61
CA ALA A 34 8.52 -8.48 -1.25
C ALA A 34 7.92 -7.61 -2.35
N ALA A 35 7.71 -8.19 -3.53
CA ALA A 35 7.13 -7.48 -4.65
C ALA A 35 6.36 -8.46 -5.54
N GLY A 36 5.30 -7.99 -6.15
CA GLY A 36 4.53 -8.80 -7.09
C GLY A 36 3.18 -8.20 -7.42
N VAL A 37 2.40 -9.03 -8.11
CA VAL A 37 0.99 -8.78 -8.38
C VAL A 37 0.20 -9.89 -7.71
N LEU A 38 -0.81 -9.52 -6.94
CA LEU A 38 -1.70 -10.47 -6.30
C LEU A 38 -3.14 -10.21 -6.72
N SER A 39 -3.97 -11.24 -6.63
CA SER A 39 -5.43 -11.12 -6.76
C SER A 39 -6.03 -11.03 -5.37
N ALA A 40 -6.50 -9.85 -5.01
CA ALA A 40 -7.18 -9.65 -3.75
C ALA A 40 -8.59 -10.23 -3.84
N ALA A 41 -8.88 -11.21 -3.00
CA ALA A 41 -10.20 -11.82 -2.93
C ALA A 41 -11.15 -10.99 -2.08
N THR A 42 -12.45 -11.30 -2.14
CA THR A 42 -13.46 -10.65 -1.31
C THR A 42 -13.39 -11.07 0.15
N SER A 43 -12.65 -12.12 0.46
CA SER A 43 -12.28 -12.48 1.83
C SER A 43 -10.89 -11.91 2.14
N ALA A 44 -10.73 -11.29 3.30
CA ALA A 44 -9.46 -10.70 3.69
C ALA A 44 -8.35 -11.76 3.79
N ALA A 45 -7.17 -11.40 3.31
CA ALA A 45 -5.99 -12.27 3.33
C ALA A 45 -4.72 -11.43 3.54
N ALA A 46 -3.69 -12.07 4.10
CA ALA A 46 -2.40 -11.43 4.27
C ALA A 46 -1.73 -11.17 2.92
N ILE A 47 -1.12 -10.01 2.77
CA ILE A 47 -0.24 -9.74 1.64
C ILE A 47 1.05 -10.54 1.84
N PRO A 48 1.53 -11.29 0.83
CA PRO A 48 2.74 -12.10 0.99
C PRO A 48 3.95 -11.24 1.38
N LEU A 49 4.62 -11.63 2.46
CA LEU A 49 5.78 -10.90 2.97
C LEU A 49 7.08 -11.25 2.25
N GLY A 50 7.11 -12.35 1.49
CA GLY A 50 8.32 -12.78 0.78
C GLY A 50 9.51 -12.93 1.72
N GLY A 51 10.60 -12.21 1.42
CA GLY A 51 11.79 -12.19 2.25
C GLY A 51 11.75 -11.20 3.43
N VAL A 52 10.64 -10.49 3.61
CA VAL A 52 10.48 -9.54 4.72
C VAL A 52 10.19 -10.33 6.00
N THR A 53 11.06 -10.20 6.99
CA THR A 53 10.94 -10.94 8.26
C THR A 53 10.24 -10.12 9.34
N THR A 54 10.36 -8.81 9.28
CA THR A 54 9.78 -7.89 10.26
C THR A 54 8.99 -6.82 9.52
N PRO A 55 7.65 -6.85 9.54
CA PRO A 55 6.85 -5.85 8.84
C PRO A 55 6.84 -4.52 9.60
N GLY A 56 7.93 -3.80 9.54
CA GLY A 56 8.08 -2.48 10.15
C GLY A 56 8.50 -1.40 9.17
N GLY A 57 8.54 -1.73 7.88
CA GLY A 57 8.95 -0.82 6.82
C GLY A 57 7.78 -0.15 6.10
N PHE A 58 7.82 -0.14 4.77
CA PHE A 58 6.80 0.50 3.94
C PHE A 58 6.10 -0.50 3.05
N LEU A 59 4.81 -0.28 2.84
CA LEU A 59 4.01 -0.90 1.80
C LEU A 59 3.70 0.12 0.71
N LEU A 60 4.09 -0.18 -0.52
CA LEU A 60 3.59 0.50 -1.71
C LEU A 60 2.60 -0.43 -2.40
N VAL A 61 1.37 0.02 -2.57
CA VAL A 61 0.30 -0.79 -3.16
C VAL A 61 -0.48 0.04 -4.17
N LYS A 62 -0.84 -0.60 -5.29
CA LYS A 62 -1.66 0.00 -6.32
C LYS A 62 -2.78 -0.95 -6.71
N ASN A 63 -4.01 -0.43 -6.75
CA ASN A 63 -5.16 -1.17 -7.27
C ASN A 63 -5.15 -1.09 -8.80
N LEU A 64 -4.96 -2.23 -9.46
CA LEU A 64 -4.95 -2.33 -10.92
C LEU A 64 -6.32 -2.59 -11.52
N ASP A 65 -7.35 -2.77 -10.70
CA ASP A 65 -8.70 -3.01 -11.18
C ASP A 65 -9.28 -1.78 -11.86
N ALA A 66 -10.20 -2.00 -12.80
CA ALA A 66 -10.81 -0.93 -13.57
C ALA A 66 -12.07 -0.35 -12.92
N THR A 67 -12.71 -1.07 -12.00
CA THR A 67 -14.02 -0.72 -11.46
C THR A 67 -14.16 -0.85 -9.97
N ASN A 68 -13.57 -1.87 -9.36
CA ASN A 68 -13.78 -2.21 -7.96
C ASN A 68 -12.70 -1.64 -7.06
N TYR A 69 -13.03 -1.39 -5.80
CA TYR A 69 -12.06 -0.94 -4.82
C TYR A 69 -11.54 -2.07 -3.96
N ILE A 70 -10.39 -1.83 -3.36
CA ILE A 70 -9.78 -2.70 -2.35
C ILE A 70 -9.66 -1.95 -1.03
N GLU A 71 -9.56 -2.69 0.05
CA GLU A 71 -9.25 -2.17 1.37
C GLU A 71 -7.94 -2.77 1.86
N ILE A 72 -7.11 -1.94 2.45
CA ILE A 72 -5.84 -2.33 3.08
C ILE A 72 -5.98 -2.17 4.58
N GLY A 73 -5.46 -3.11 5.34
CA GLY A 73 -5.52 -3.05 6.78
C GLY A 73 -4.63 -4.09 7.44
N PHE A 74 -5.06 -4.59 8.57
CA PHE A 74 -4.37 -5.61 9.33
C PHE A 74 -5.38 -6.57 9.96
N ASP A 75 -4.92 -7.70 10.48
CA ASP A 75 -5.75 -8.66 11.18
C ASP A 75 -5.51 -8.58 12.69
N SER A 76 -6.57 -8.28 13.45
CA SER A 76 -6.57 -8.24 14.90
C SER A 76 -7.89 -8.84 15.38
N SER A 77 -7.95 -10.18 15.48
CA SER A 77 -9.20 -10.91 15.72
C SER A 77 -10.26 -10.64 14.64
N GLY A 78 -9.81 -10.46 13.41
CA GLY A 78 -10.62 -10.10 12.26
C GLY A 78 -9.97 -8.96 11.49
N PHE A 79 -10.35 -8.80 10.23
CA PHE A 79 -9.79 -7.76 9.36
C PHE A 79 -10.26 -6.38 9.78
N VAL A 80 -9.31 -5.46 9.96
CA VAL A 80 -9.57 -4.05 10.24
C VAL A 80 -9.01 -3.23 9.07
N ALA A 81 -9.90 -2.60 8.30
CA ALA A 81 -9.51 -1.74 7.19
C ALA A 81 -9.01 -0.38 7.71
N ILE A 82 -7.89 0.08 7.16
CA ILE A 82 -7.35 1.42 7.46
C ILE A 82 -7.34 2.33 6.24
N ALA A 83 -7.40 1.77 5.03
CA ALA A 83 -7.37 2.54 3.79
C ALA A 83 -8.25 1.87 2.73
N LYS A 84 -8.85 2.69 1.88
CA LYS A 84 -9.63 2.27 0.72
C LYS A 84 -8.98 2.83 -0.53
N LEU A 85 -8.64 1.94 -1.45
CA LEU A 85 -8.09 2.31 -2.75
C LEU A 85 -9.11 2.01 -3.85
N LYS A 86 -9.62 3.07 -4.47
CA LYS A 86 -10.48 2.94 -5.64
C LYS A 86 -9.68 2.42 -6.84
N ALA A 87 -10.38 2.08 -7.90
CA ALA A 87 -9.75 1.65 -9.14
C ALA A 87 -8.64 2.61 -9.58
N GLY A 88 -7.45 2.09 -9.83
CA GLY A 88 -6.29 2.86 -10.27
C GLY A 88 -5.55 3.65 -9.19
N GLN A 89 -6.04 3.70 -7.96
CA GLN A 89 -5.38 4.43 -6.88
C GLN A 89 -4.20 3.64 -6.29
N ALA A 90 -3.23 4.40 -5.78
CA ALA A 90 -2.05 3.86 -5.09
C ALA A 90 -1.87 4.51 -3.73
N ALA A 91 -1.17 3.81 -2.84
CA ALA A 91 -0.83 4.31 -1.52
C ALA A 91 0.57 3.87 -1.11
N LEU A 92 1.23 4.71 -0.31
CA LEU A 92 2.46 4.40 0.39
C LEU A 92 2.15 4.46 1.88
N ILE A 93 2.30 3.34 2.58
CA ILE A 93 1.88 3.20 3.97
C ILE A 93 3.06 2.74 4.81
N PRO A 94 3.51 3.54 5.80
CA PRO A 94 4.43 3.04 6.82
C PRO A 94 3.74 1.96 7.65
N LEU A 95 4.40 0.83 7.84
CA LEU A 95 3.81 -0.34 8.48
C LEU A 95 4.19 -0.46 9.95
N LYS A 96 3.22 -0.76 10.78
CA LYS A 96 3.42 -1.26 12.14
C LYS A 96 3.16 -2.77 12.22
N ASN A 97 2.18 -3.24 11.47
CA ASN A 97 1.74 -4.64 11.47
C ASN A 97 1.83 -5.22 10.06
N ALA A 98 1.84 -6.53 9.96
CA ALA A 98 1.76 -7.22 8.67
C ALA A 98 0.49 -6.77 7.90
N PRO A 99 0.62 -6.35 6.63
CA PRO A 99 -0.52 -5.83 5.90
C PRO A 99 -1.46 -6.94 5.41
N TRP A 100 -2.74 -6.65 5.43
CA TRP A 100 -3.81 -7.48 4.89
C TRP A 100 -4.60 -6.71 3.85
N ILE A 101 -5.24 -7.42 2.95
CA ILE A 101 -5.98 -6.86 1.83
C ILE A 101 -7.30 -7.58 1.61
N GLN A 102 -8.32 -6.84 1.18
CA GLN A 102 -9.63 -7.37 0.85
C GLN A 102 -10.22 -6.59 -0.33
N ALA A 103 -10.76 -7.30 -1.30
CA ALA A 103 -11.57 -6.68 -2.34
C ALA A 103 -13.03 -6.56 -1.90
N ASN A 104 -13.74 -5.56 -2.40
CA ASN A 104 -15.12 -5.31 -1.99
C ASN A 104 -16.13 -6.23 -2.71
N THR A 105 -16.19 -6.17 -4.01
CA THR A 105 -17.29 -6.79 -4.79
C THR A 105 -16.82 -8.02 -5.55
N ALA A 106 -15.64 -7.97 -6.13
CA ALA A 106 -15.03 -9.03 -6.91
C ALA A 106 -13.52 -8.96 -6.76
N ALA A 107 -12.83 -10.05 -7.09
CA ALA A 107 -11.37 -10.08 -7.00
C ALA A 107 -10.72 -8.98 -7.84
N CYS A 108 -9.73 -8.31 -7.26
CA CYS A 108 -8.99 -7.21 -7.87
C CYS A 108 -7.52 -7.55 -7.97
N LEU A 109 -6.91 -7.33 -9.14
CA LEU A 109 -5.47 -7.39 -9.28
C LEU A 109 -4.82 -6.16 -8.64
N CYS A 110 -3.80 -6.39 -7.85
CA CYS A 110 -3.07 -5.34 -7.13
C CYS A 110 -1.57 -5.55 -7.28
N GLN A 111 -0.87 -4.46 -7.50
CA GLN A 111 0.59 -4.45 -7.48
C GLN A 111 1.05 -4.01 -6.09
N TYR A 112 2.04 -4.70 -5.53
CA TYR A 112 2.55 -4.36 -4.20
C TYR A 112 4.06 -4.47 -4.12
N ARG A 113 4.63 -3.69 -3.21
CA ARG A 113 6.02 -3.80 -2.76
C ARG A 113 6.07 -3.54 -1.27
N ILE A 114 6.80 -4.40 -0.56
CA ILE A 114 7.04 -4.25 0.87
C ILE A 114 8.54 -4.19 1.07
N PHE A 115 8.98 -3.17 1.79
CA PHE A 115 10.38 -2.99 2.15
C PHE A 115 10.58 -3.25 3.63
N ASP A 116 11.57 -4.06 3.96
CA ASP A 116 12.00 -4.30 5.33
C ASP A 116 12.89 -3.16 5.82
N LEU A 117 12.81 -2.85 7.09
CA LEU A 117 13.66 -1.85 7.73
C LEU A 117 14.80 -2.48 8.49
#